data_62bb6fdbfb46456a155afa8331bb053e
#
_entry.id   62bb6fdbfb46456a155afa8331bb053e
#
_cell.length_a   1.000
_cell.length_b   1.000
_cell.length_c   1.000
_cell.angle_alpha   90.00
_cell.angle_beta   90.00
_cell.angle_gamma   90.00
#
_symmetry.space_group_name_H-M   'P 1'
#
loop_
_entity.id
_entity.type
_entity.pdbx_description
1 polymer ?
#
loop_
_entity_poly.entity_id
_entity_poly.type
_entity_poly.pdbx_seq_one_letter_code
_entity_poly.pdbx_strand_id
1 'polypeptide(L)'
;MPRPVDLSVVMPAYNEEASIDRAIDEVVREVFAVVDDAELVVVDDGSRDATASRVRAWSDRDARIRLVQQANGGHGAALMTGLAAARGGRCLLVDSDAQIGLADFRATWEAAALADAVIGVRSPRHDPLHRLILTRFVRALLRRAYRVPYADSNVPYKLVARAWCDRLREVAPSGSVVPSILLSMLLARGNATVVEQVVVHRPRAGGTGSLKPARLARFCLRAWRELDSVARSVPVVRG
;
A
#
# COMPACT_ATOMS: atom_id res chain seq x y z
N MET A 1 8.14 -5.00 28.93
CA MET A 1 8.03 -4.14 27.75
C MET A 1 7.48 -5.00 26.61
N PRO A 2 6.56 -4.51 25.77
CA PRO A 2 6.15 -5.26 24.58
C PRO A 2 7.39 -5.53 23.71
N ARG A 3 7.46 -6.72 23.10
CA ARG A 3 8.55 -7.04 22.16
C ARG A 3 8.56 -6.04 21.01
N PRO A 4 9.73 -5.64 20.50
CA PRO A 4 9.78 -4.85 19.30
C PRO A 4 9.13 -5.62 18.14
N VAL A 5 8.28 -4.97 17.36
CA VAL A 5 7.70 -5.55 16.16
C VAL A 5 8.63 -5.21 14.99
N ASP A 6 9.08 -6.23 14.26
CA ASP A 6 9.98 -6.02 13.13
C ASP A 6 9.21 -5.53 11.90
N LEU A 7 8.02 -6.09 11.68
CA LEU A 7 7.20 -5.84 10.50
C LEU A 7 5.73 -5.57 10.86
N SER A 8 5.17 -4.48 10.32
CA SER A 8 3.72 -4.29 10.26
C SER A 8 3.22 -4.46 8.83
N VAL A 9 2.32 -5.41 8.59
CA VAL A 9 1.54 -5.48 7.36
C VAL A 9 0.35 -4.53 7.51
N VAL A 10 0.17 -3.59 6.57
CA VAL A 10 -0.93 -2.61 6.58
C VAL A 10 -1.87 -2.93 5.42
N MET A 11 -3.12 -3.24 5.74
CA MET A 11 -4.14 -3.71 4.81
C MET A 11 -5.42 -2.89 4.94
N PRO A 12 -5.64 -1.87 4.08
CA PRO A 12 -6.94 -1.19 3.98
C PRO A 12 -8.00 -2.12 3.42
N ALA A 13 -9.22 -2.07 3.98
CA ALA A 13 -10.35 -2.89 3.53
C ALA A 13 -11.65 -2.07 3.52
N TYR A 14 -12.46 -2.23 2.47
CA TYR A 14 -13.80 -1.66 2.38
C TYR A 14 -14.71 -2.52 1.52
N ASN A 15 -15.70 -3.16 2.13
CA ASN A 15 -16.64 -4.10 1.49
C ASN A 15 -15.90 -5.23 0.73
N GLU A 16 -15.03 -5.94 1.44
CA GLU A 16 -14.18 -7.01 0.91
C GLU A 16 -14.50 -8.37 1.57
N GLU A 17 -15.77 -8.59 1.98
CA GLU A 17 -16.18 -9.85 2.61
C GLU A 17 -15.86 -11.11 1.77
N ALA A 18 -15.82 -10.97 0.45
CA ALA A 18 -15.53 -12.08 -0.45
C ALA A 18 -14.03 -12.45 -0.54
N SER A 19 -13.13 -11.53 -0.16
CA SER A 19 -11.68 -11.67 -0.35
C SER A 19 -10.87 -11.60 0.91
N ILE A 20 -11.39 -10.96 1.97
CA ILE A 20 -10.63 -10.62 3.18
C ILE A 20 -10.05 -11.84 3.89
N ASP A 21 -10.79 -12.93 4.00
CA ASP A 21 -10.30 -14.17 4.65
C ASP A 21 -9.08 -14.72 3.91
N ARG A 22 -9.14 -14.74 2.56
CA ARG A 22 -8.02 -15.19 1.73
C ARG A 22 -6.82 -14.27 1.86
N ALA A 23 -7.03 -12.95 1.91
CA ALA A 23 -5.94 -11.99 2.04
C ALA A 23 -5.22 -12.13 3.40
N ILE A 24 -5.98 -12.32 4.48
CA ILE A 24 -5.41 -12.54 5.82
C ILE A 24 -4.69 -13.89 5.89
N ASP A 25 -5.30 -14.97 5.40
CA ASP A 25 -4.70 -16.30 5.36
C ASP A 25 -3.34 -16.29 4.61
N GLU A 26 -3.27 -15.57 3.49
CA GLU A 26 -2.04 -15.44 2.72
C GLU A 26 -0.95 -14.70 3.52
N VAL A 27 -1.29 -13.64 4.28
CA VAL A 27 -0.35 -12.98 5.19
C VAL A 27 0.14 -13.95 6.28
N VAL A 28 -0.75 -14.71 6.87
CA VAL A 28 -0.40 -15.69 7.93
C VAL A 28 0.56 -16.75 7.38
N ARG A 29 0.29 -17.30 6.20
CA ARG A 29 1.11 -18.36 5.62
C ARG A 29 2.44 -17.89 5.05
N GLU A 30 2.47 -16.72 4.41
CA GLU A 30 3.64 -16.29 3.64
C GLU A 30 4.49 -15.28 4.42
N VAL A 31 3.88 -14.38 5.20
CA VAL A 31 4.60 -13.33 5.90
C VAL A 31 4.98 -13.76 7.31
N PHE A 32 4.02 -14.28 8.11
CA PHE A 32 4.27 -14.69 9.48
C PHE A 32 5.14 -15.96 9.59
N ALA A 33 5.26 -16.74 8.51
CA ALA A 33 6.21 -17.84 8.41
C ALA A 33 7.67 -17.38 8.14
N VAL A 34 7.88 -16.12 7.81
CA VAL A 34 9.20 -15.55 7.50
C VAL A 34 9.67 -14.60 8.60
N VAL A 35 8.74 -13.85 9.22
CA VAL A 35 9.03 -12.84 10.24
C VAL A 35 8.22 -13.15 11.50
N ASP A 36 8.88 -13.63 12.55
CA ASP A 36 8.22 -14.05 13.79
C ASP A 36 7.55 -12.89 14.53
N ASP A 37 8.25 -11.77 14.67
CA ASP A 37 7.76 -10.55 15.32
C ASP A 37 7.06 -9.62 14.31
N ALA A 38 6.05 -10.17 13.60
CA ALA A 38 5.21 -9.42 12.66
C ALA A 38 3.81 -9.20 13.21
N GLU A 39 3.16 -8.11 12.77
CA GLU A 39 1.73 -7.85 12.98
C GLU A 39 1.02 -7.57 11.65
N LEU A 40 -0.29 -7.83 11.61
CA LEU A 40 -1.18 -7.40 10.54
C LEU A 40 -2.17 -6.38 11.10
N VAL A 41 -2.18 -5.18 10.52
CA VAL A 41 -3.12 -4.11 10.83
C VAL A 41 -4.12 -4.00 9.67
N VAL A 42 -5.31 -4.55 9.85
CA VAL A 42 -6.41 -4.39 8.89
C VAL A 42 -7.21 -3.16 9.27
N VAL A 43 -7.33 -2.21 8.35
CA VAL A 43 -8.13 -1.00 8.55
C VAL A 43 -9.44 -1.12 7.80
N ASP A 44 -10.53 -1.33 8.53
CA ASP A 44 -11.88 -1.32 7.99
C ASP A 44 -12.36 0.12 7.81
N ASP A 45 -12.49 0.55 6.57
CA ASP A 45 -12.90 1.90 6.17
C ASP A 45 -14.43 2.05 6.14
N GLY A 46 -15.09 1.60 7.20
CA GLY A 46 -16.55 1.72 7.37
C GLY A 46 -17.34 0.80 6.45
N SER A 47 -16.92 -0.47 6.33
CA SER A 47 -17.63 -1.49 5.56
C SER A 47 -19.07 -1.68 6.05
N ARG A 48 -19.95 -2.04 5.10
CA ARG A 48 -21.38 -2.30 5.34
C ARG A 48 -21.75 -3.78 5.20
N ASP A 49 -20.78 -4.59 4.82
CA ASP A 49 -20.86 -6.05 4.67
C ASP A 49 -20.19 -6.77 5.86
N ALA A 50 -19.93 -8.06 5.73
CA ALA A 50 -19.31 -8.86 6.78
C ALA A 50 -17.79 -8.66 6.94
N THR A 51 -17.14 -7.71 6.25
CA THR A 51 -15.68 -7.51 6.29
C THR A 51 -15.17 -7.38 7.72
N ALA A 52 -15.69 -6.43 8.50
CA ALA A 52 -15.22 -6.17 9.87
C ALA A 52 -15.41 -7.38 10.81
N SER A 53 -16.53 -8.10 10.70
CA SER A 53 -16.81 -9.28 11.52
C SER A 53 -15.85 -10.44 11.20
N ARG A 54 -15.51 -10.64 9.91
CA ARG A 54 -14.51 -11.63 9.49
C ARG A 54 -13.13 -11.32 10.03
N VAL A 55 -12.67 -10.07 9.92
CA VAL A 55 -11.38 -9.64 10.49
C VAL A 55 -11.35 -9.83 12.00
N ARG A 56 -12.45 -9.53 12.70
CA ARG A 56 -12.56 -9.73 14.16
C ARG A 56 -12.39 -11.21 14.52
N ALA A 57 -13.01 -12.11 13.77
CA ALA A 57 -12.86 -13.56 13.98
C ALA A 57 -11.40 -14.03 13.78
N TRP A 58 -10.62 -13.40 12.93
CA TRP A 58 -9.18 -13.64 12.81
C TRP A 58 -8.40 -13.07 13.99
N SER A 59 -8.71 -11.85 14.44
CA SER A 59 -8.06 -11.22 15.59
C SER A 59 -8.28 -12.01 16.89
N ASP A 60 -9.43 -12.66 17.04
CA ASP A 60 -9.75 -13.51 18.22
C ASP A 60 -8.92 -14.80 18.23
N ARG A 61 -8.36 -15.23 17.09
CA ARG A 61 -7.55 -16.46 16.96
C ARG A 61 -6.05 -16.17 16.99
N ASP A 62 -5.62 -15.01 16.50
CA ASP A 62 -4.20 -14.62 16.43
C ASP A 62 -4.03 -13.16 16.85
N ALA A 63 -3.42 -12.94 18.01
CA ALA A 63 -3.20 -11.61 18.58
C ALA A 63 -2.28 -10.70 17.74
N ARG A 64 -1.58 -11.25 16.73
CA ARG A 64 -0.81 -10.48 15.76
C ARG A 64 -1.69 -9.78 14.74
N ILE A 65 -2.97 -10.17 14.60
CA ILE A 65 -3.94 -9.58 13.67
C ILE A 65 -4.79 -8.56 14.44
N ARG A 66 -4.79 -7.33 13.96
CA ARG A 66 -5.47 -6.21 14.62
C ARG A 66 -6.45 -5.55 13.67
N LEU A 67 -7.70 -5.40 14.12
CA LEU A 67 -8.72 -4.61 13.43
C LEU A 67 -8.69 -3.16 13.93
N VAL A 68 -8.56 -2.21 13.01
CA VAL A 68 -8.78 -0.78 13.23
C VAL A 68 -10.00 -0.36 12.42
N GLN A 69 -10.98 0.28 13.03
CA GLN A 69 -12.19 0.73 12.34
C GLN A 69 -12.23 2.25 12.25
N GLN A 70 -12.66 2.78 11.11
CA GLN A 70 -12.89 4.20 10.91
C GLN A 70 -14.15 4.47 10.09
N ALA A 71 -14.65 5.71 10.14
CA ALA A 71 -15.64 6.17 9.19
C ALA A 71 -15.03 6.21 7.78
N ASN A 72 -15.82 5.89 6.74
CA ASN A 72 -15.33 5.82 5.37
C ASN A 72 -14.68 7.14 4.94
N GLY A 73 -13.37 7.09 4.77
CA GLY A 73 -12.51 8.18 4.31
C GLY A 73 -11.86 7.90 2.95
N GLY A 74 -12.06 6.68 2.41
CA GLY A 74 -11.44 6.18 1.20
C GLY A 74 -10.09 5.50 1.44
N HIS A 75 -9.65 4.73 0.44
CA HIS A 75 -8.45 3.88 0.52
C HIS A 75 -7.20 4.61 1.04
N GLY A 76 -6.95 5.83 0.59
CA GLY A 76 -5.80 6.61 1.03
C GLY A 76 -5.85 6.95 2.52
N ALA A 77 -7.02 7.36 3.04
CA ALA A 77 -7.21 7.66 4.46
C ALA A 77 -7.03 6.39 5.30
N ALA A 78 -7.59 5.26 4.86
CA ALA A 78 -7.42 3.98 5.54
C ALA A 78 -5.95 3.53 5.57
N LEU A 79 -5.21 3.72 4.48
CA LEU A 79 -3.77 3.44 4.45
C LEU A 79 -3.00 4.30 5.45
N MET A 80 -3.30 5.60 5.53
CA MET A 80 -2.66 6.51 6.49
C MET A 80 -2.98 6.14 7.95
N THR A 81 -4.22 5.74 8.24
CA THR A 81 -4.63 5.22 9.55
C THR A 81 -3.86 3.94 9.90
N GLY A 82 -3.71 3.03 8.97
CA GLY A 82 -2.94 1.80 9.17
C GLY A 82 -1.45 2.09 9.45
N LEU A 83 -0.84 3.00 8.70
CA LEU A 83 0.53 3.44 8.97
C LEU A 83 0.69 4.11 10.34
N ALA A 84 -0.33 4.85 10.80
CA ALA A 84 -0.33 5.44 12.14
C ALA A 84 -0.45 4.37 13.25
N ALA A 85 -1.19 3.30 13.00
CA ALA A 85 -1.40 2.20 13.95
C ALA A 85 -0.27 1.15 13.93
N ALA A 86 0.54 1.12 12.87
CA ALA A 86 1.66 0.22 12.69
C ALA A 86 2.76 0.46 13.74
N ARG A 87 3.40 -0.62 14.23
CA ARG A 87 4.46 -0.59 15.27
C ARG A 87 5.79 -1.12 14.76
N GLY A 88 5.79 -1.78 13.59
CA GLY A 88 6.97 -2.43 13.02
C GLY A 88 8.05 -1.47 12.58
N GLY A 89 9.30 -1.92 12.62
CA GLY A 89 10.46 -1.22 12.07
C GLY A 89 10.39 -1.09 10.55
N ARG A 90 9.60 -1.95 9.89
CA ARG A 90 9.23 -1.88 8.48
C ARG A 90 7.71 -1.98 8.32
N CYS A 91 7.18 -1.42 7.23
CA CYS A 91 5.77 -1.54 6.87
C CYS A 91 5.64 -2.18 5.49
N LEU A 92 4.86 -3.27 5.40
CA LEU A 92 4.43 -3.87 4.14
C LEU A 92 3.01 -3.39 3.83
N LEU A 93 2.85 -2.66 2.74
CA LEU A 93 1.54 -2.20 2.26
C LEU A 93 0.98 -3.23 1.30
N VAL A 94 -0.23 -3.70 1.54
CA VAL A 94 -0.96 -4.66 0.68
C VAL A 94 -2.44 -4.33 0.63
N ASP A 95 -3.11 -4.69 -0.47
CA ASP A 95 -4.57 -4.57 -0.59
C ASP A 95 -5.28 -5.82 -0.07
N SER A 96 -6.54 -5.67 0.34
CA SER A 96 -7.40 -6.73 0.88
C SER A 96 -8.11 -7.58 -0.18
N ASP A 97 -7.91 -7.28 -1.48
CA ASP A 97 -8.57 -7.98 -2.60
C ASP A 97 -7.82 -9.24 -3.07
N ALA A 98 -6.69 -9.57 -2.43
CA ALA A 98 -5.83 -10.72 -2.72
C ALA A 98 -5.37 -10.82 -4.20
N GLN A 99 -5.32 -9.66 -4.92
CA GLN A 99 -4.84 -9.63 -6.30
C GLN A 99 -3.31 -9.73 -6.39
N ILE A 100 -2.57 -9.28 -5.40
CA ILE A 100 -1.12 -9.43 -5.33
C ILE A 100 -0.78 -10.63 -4.47
N GLY A 101 -0.04 -11.60 -5.04
CA GLY A 101 0.42 -12.78 -4.31
C GLY A 101 1.59 -12.44 -3.39
N LEU A 102 1.64 -13.10 -2.23
CA LEU A 102 2.70 -12.94 -1.23
C LEU A 102 3.69 -14.12 -1.22
N ALA A 103 3.57 -15.09 -2.13
CA ALA A 103 4.42 -16.30 -2.16
C ALA A 103 5.93 -15.99 -2.21
N ASP A 104 6.31 -14.87 -2.84
CA ASP A 104 7.71 -14.45 -2.95
C ASP A 104 8.15 -13.50 -1.81
N PHE A 105 7.39 -13.42 -0.71
CA PHE A 105 7.65 -12.46 0.37
C PHE A 105 9.01 -12.68 1.03
N ARG A 106 9.49 -13.92 1.15
CA ARG A 106 10.84 -14.22 1.68
C ARG A 106 11.92 -13.46 0.91
N ALA A 107 11.90 -13.51 -0.41
CA ALA A 107 12.85 -12.77 -1.24
C ALA A 107 12.72 -11.25 -1.08
N THR A 108 11.46 -10.75 -0.89
CA THR A 108 11.20 -9.33 -0.58
C THR A 108 11.83 -8.93 0.75
N TRP A 109 11.69 -9.77 1.79
CA TRP A 109 12.24 -9.51 3.12
C TRP A 109 13.78 -9.49 3.10
N GLU A 110 14.39 -10.45 2.42
CA GLU A 110 15.84 -10.51 2.24
C GLU A 110 16.38 -9.29 1.48
N ALA A 111 15.72 -8.89 0.39
CA ALA A 111 16.09 -7.70 -0.36
C ALA A 111 15.99 -6.40 0.47
N ALA A 112 15.02 -6.34 1.37
CA ALA A 112 14.82 -5.20 2.26
C ALA A 112 15.93 -5.04 3.30
N ALA A 113 16.74 -6.06 3.59
CA ALA A 113 17.88 -5.95 4.50
C ALA A 113 18.92 -4.95 3.98
N LEU A 114 19.03 -4.77 2.67
CA LEU A 114 20.02 -3.90 1.99
C LEU A 114 19.36 -2.66 1.34
N ALA A 115 18.06 -2.44 1.53
CA ALA A 115 17.33 -1.36 0.88
C ALA A 115 16.39 -0.64 1.84
N ASP A 116 16.13 0.63 1.55
CA ASP A 116 15.11 1.44 2.25
C ASP A 116 13.70 0.96 1.91
N ALA A 117 13.51 0.50 0.67
CA ALA A 117 12.24 -0.03 0.22
C ALA A 117 12.38 -1.10 -0.88
N VAL A 118 11.41 -2.03 -0.89
CA VAL A 118 11.16 -2.94 -2.01
C VAL A 118 9.79 -2.62 -2.57
N ILE A 119 9.72 -2.31 -3.88
CA ILE A 119 8.49 -1.96 -4.59
C ILE A 119 8.14 -3.07 -5.57
N GLY A 120 6.92 -3.60 -5.47
CA GLY A 120 6.43 -4.59 -6.41
C GLY A 120 6.25 -4.02 -7.83
N VAL A 121 6.50 -4.84 -8.83
CA VAL A 121 6.15 -4.56 -10.23
C VAL A 121 5.23 -5.65 -10.72
N ARG A 122 3.98 -5.30 -11.01
CA ARG A 122 2.96 -6.27 -11.43
C ARG A 122 3.27 -6.89 -12.79
N SER A 123 3.40 -8.22 -12.84
CA SER A 123 3.61 -8.96 -14.08
C SER A 123 3.03 -10.39 -13.95
N PRO A 124 2.30 -10.91 -14.98
CA PRO A 124 1.73 -10.15 -16.09
C PRO A 124 0.64 -9.18 -15.62
N ARG A 125 0.35 -8.13 -16.41
CA ARG A 125 -0.76 -7.21 -16.15
C ARG A 125 -1.99 -7.66 -16.90
N HIS A 126 -3.07 -7.95 -16.19
CA HIS A 126 -4.37 -8.34 -16.73
C HIS A 126 -5.36 -7.16 -16.85
N ASP A 127 -4.82 -5.92 -16.86
CA ASP A 127 -5.64 -4.71 -16.98
C ASP A 127 -6.17 -4.52 -18.41
N PRO A 128 -7.40 -4.01 -18.60
CA PRO A 128 -7.93 -3.59 -19.89
C PRO A 128 -7.04 -2.54 -20.56
N LEU A 129 -7.00 -2.52 -21.90
CA LEU A 129 -6.09 -1.68 -22.70
C LEU A 129 -6.16 -0.19 -22.32
N HIS A 130 -7.37 0.35 -22.08
CA HIS A 130 -7.54 1.75 -21.67
C HIS A 130 -6.88 2.06 -20.31
N ARG A 131 -6.87 1.11 -19.37
CA ARG A 131 -6.15 1.25 -18.09
C ARG A 131 -4.64 1.18 -18.28
N LEU A 132 -4.16 0.34 -19.17
CA LEU A 132 -2.73 0.25 -19.50
C LEU A 132 -2.22 1.57 -20.10
N ILE A 133 -2.99 2.18 -21.02
CA ILE A 133 -2.66 3.48 -21.62
C ILE A 133 -2.63 4.58 -20.55
N LEU A 134 -3.66 4.64 -19.70
CA LEU A 134 -3.72 5.61 -18.59
C LEU A 134 -2.54 5.43 -17.62
N THR A 135 -2.21 4.20 -17.27
CA THR A 135 -1.07 3.91 -16.38
C THR A 135 0.26 4.34 -17.01
N ARG A 136 0.45 4.11 -18.32
CA ARG A 136 1.64 4.58 -19.05
C ARG A 136 1.75 6.10 -19.04
N PHE A 137 0.63 6.80 -19.27
CA PHE A 137 0.59 8.25 -19.20
C PHE A 137 0.91 8.78 -17.80
N VAL A 138 0.27 8.25 -16.77
CA VAL A 138 0.53 8.63 -15.37
C VAL A 138 1.99 8.36 -14.99
N ARG A 139 2.54 7.21 -15.39
CA ARG A 139 3.96 6.90 -15.15
C ARG A 139 4.89 7.91 -15.84
N ALA A 140 4.62 8.27 -17.09
CA ALA A 140 5.42 9.26 -17.83
C ALA A 140 5.37 10.63 -17.15
N LEU A 141 4.18 11.03 -16.66
CA LEU A 141 3.98 12.28 -15.92
C LEU A 141 4.77 12.24 -14.59
N LEU A 142 4.64 11.18 -13.79
CA LEU A 142 5.37 11.01 -12.53
C LEU A 142 6.88 11.07 -12.74
N ARG A 143 7.38 10.40 -13.78
CA ARG A 143 8.80 10.38 -14.12
C ARG A 143 9.32 11.78 -14.55
N ARG A 144 8.56 12.50 -15.39
CA ARG A 144 9.00 13.81 -15.93
C ARG A 144 8.80 14.96 -14.95
N ALA A 145 7.62 15.04 -14.31
CA ALA A 145 7.27 16.15 -13.44
C ALA A 145 7.80 15.99 -12.01
N TYR A 146 7.83 14.75 -11.49
CA TYR A 146 8.14 14.48 -10.09
C TYR A 146 9.39 13.64 -9.87
N ARG A 147 10.09 13.24 -10.96
CA ARG A 147 11.31 12.43 -10.96
C ARG A 147 11.15 11.07 -10.26
N VAL A 148 9.96 10.46 -10.36
CA VAL A 148 9.70 9.13 -9.83
C VAL A 148 10.06 8.08 -10.88
N PRO A 149 11.17 7.31 -10.72
CA PRO A 149 11.68 6.43 -11.77
C PRO A 149 10.97 5.07 -11.84
N TYR A 150 10.24 4.69 -10.78
CA TYR A 150 9.73 3.33 -10.58
C TYR A 150 8.72 2.90 -11.63
N ALA A 151 8.78 1.60 -11.99
CA ALA A 151 7.94 1.01 -13.03
C ALA A 151 6.46 0.97 -12.63
N ASP A 152 6.16 0.78 -11.33
CA ASP A 152 4.79 0.75 -10.80
C ASP A 152 4.65 1.51 -9.47
N SER A 153 4.60 2.84 -9.55
CA SER A 153 4.54 3.71 -8.37
C SER A 153 3.24 3.60 -7.56
N ASN A 154 2.17 3.01 -8.13
CA ASN A 154 0.88 2.84 -7.47
C ASN A 154 0.56 1.37 -7.16
N VAL A 155 1.56 0.50 -7.15
CA VAL A 155 1.35 -0.90 -6.77
C VAL A 155 1.00 -1.00 -5.29
N PRO A 156 0.01 -1.82 -4.91
CA PRO A 156 -0.29 -2.12 -3.51
C PRO A 156 0.61 -3.26 -3.00
N TYR A 157 1.91 -3.11 -3.17
CA TYR A 157 2.95 -3.99 -2.64
C TYR A 157 4.23 -3.19 -2.46
N LYS A 158 4.43 -2.70 -1.25
CA LYS A 158 5.64 -1.95 -0.89
C LYS A 158 6.07 -2.33 0.52
N LEU A 159 7.27 -2.88 0.64
CA LEU A 159 7.94 -3.06 1.92
C LEU A 159 8.90 -1.89 2.13
N VAL A 160 8.67 -1.09 3.17
CA VAL A 160 9.35 0.20 3.35
C VAL A 160 9.86 0.34 4.78
N ALA A 161 11.04 0.88 4.97
CA ALA A 161 11.56 1.22 6.29
C ALA A 161 10.66 2.25 6.99
N ARG A 162 10.44 2.10 8.29
CA ARG A 162 9.53 2.92 9.11
C ARG A 162 9.75 4.41 8.96
N ALA A 163 10.99 4.84 8.88
CA ALA A 163 11.34 6.26 8.75
C ALA A 163 10.69 6.93 7.52
N TRP A 164 10.55 6.22 6.41
CA TRP A 164 9.88 6.72 5.21
C TRP A 164 8.37 6.78 5.36
N CYS A 165 7.78 5.84 6.10
CA CYS A 165 6.35 5.86 6.43
C CYS A 165 6.03 7.04 7.36
N ASP A 166 6.87 7.31 8.36
CA ASP A 166 6.70 8.44 9.27
C ASP A 166 6.87 9.76 8.51
N ARG A 167 7.87 9.88 7.63
CA ARG A 167 8.03 11.04 6.75
C ARG A 167 6.83 11.26 5.83
N LEU A 168 6.23 10.20 5.30
CA LEU A 168 4.98 10.31 4.54
C LEU A 168 3.86 10.91 5.40
N ARG A 169 3.72 10.45 6.65
CA ARG A 169 2.69 10.95 7.57
C ARG A 169 2.87 12.41 7.94
N GLU A 170 4.10 12.90 7.99
CA GLU A 170 4.41 14.31 8.24
C GLU A 170 4.04 15.23 7.08
N VAL A 171 4.24 14.78 5.84
CA VAL A 171 4.08 15.65 4.66
C VAL A 171 2.79 15.44 3.88
N ALA A 172 2.15 14.27 4.02
CA ALA A 172 0.90 13.99 3.33
C ALA A 172 -0.24 14.84 3.89
N PRO A 173 -1.08 15.44 3.04
CA PRO A 173 -2.23 16.19 3.51
C PRO A 173 -3.24 15.26 4.20
N SER A 174 -3.99 15.82 5.17
CA SER A 174 -5.08 15.10 5.83
C SER A 174 -6.07 14.56 4.80
N GLY A 175 -6.40 13.28 4.89
CA GLY A 175 -7.27 12.58 3.94
C GLY A 175 -6.66 12.44 2.54
N SER A 176 -5.33 12.30 2.43
CA SER A 176 -4.64 12.05 1.14
C SER A 176 -5.32 10.95 0.34
N VAL A 177 -5.46 11.17 -0.96
CA VAL A 177 -6.07 10.19 -1.88
C VAL A 177 -5.04 9.33 -2.61
N VAL A 178 -3.75 9.72 -2.57
CA VAL A 178 -2.66 9.02 -3.27
C VAL A 178 -1.41 8.78 -2.41
N PRO A 179 -1.54 8.36 -1.13
CA PRO A 179 -0.39 8.23 -0.23
C PRO A 179 0.66 7.24 -0.75
N SER A 180 0.25 6.19 -1.44
CA SER A 180 1.18 5.21 -2.05
C SER A 180 2.05 5.82 -3.15
N ILE A 181 1.51 6.77 -3.94
CA ILE A 181 2.29 7.50 -4.95
C ILE A 181 3.18 8.55 -4.29
N LEU A 182 2.67 9.25 -3.26
CA LEU A 182 3.46 10.20 -2.46
C LEU A 182 4.66 9.50 -1.83
N LEU A 183 4.47 8.29 -1.27
CA LEU A 183 5.57 7.51 -0.72
C LEU A 183 6.64 7.20 -1.78
N SER A 184 6.22 6.77 -2.98
CA SER A 184 7.16 6.55 -4.10
C SER A 184 7.90 7.83 -4.48
N MET A 185 7.24 8.98 -4.45
CA MET A 185 7.87 10.27 -4.71
C MET A 185 8.87 10.66 -3.62
N LEU A 186 8.54 10.43 -2.35
CA LEU A 186 9.44 10.69 -1.22
C LEU A 186 10.71 9.84 -1.30
N LEU A 187 10.56 8.54 -1.57
CA LEU A 187 11.70 7.63 -1.77
C LEU A 187 12.61 8.13 -2.89
N ALA A 188 12.04 8.47 -4.06
CA ALA A 188 12.82 8.95 -5.20
C ALA A 188 13.52 10.28 -4.94
N ARG A 189 12.85 11.24 -4.26
CA ARG A 189 13.42 12.56 -3.98
C ARG A 189 14.42 12.58 -2.83
N GLY A 190 14.26 11.65 -1.89
CA GLY A 190 15.15 11.48 -0.74
C GLY A 190 16.36 10.58 -1.02
N ASN A 191 16.56 10.17 -2.26
CA ASN A 191 17.67 9.28 -2.68
C ASN A 191 17.68 7.94 -1.93
N ALA A 192 16.49 7.38 -1.67
CA ALA A 192 16.36 6.08 -1.03
C ALA A 192 16.90 4.94 -1.92
N THR A 193 17.52 3.96 -1.29
CA THR A 193 17.90 2.70 -1.96
C THR A 193 16.64 1.87 -2.16
N VAL A 194 16.20 1.69 -3.42
CA VAL A 194 14.95 0.97 -3.76
C VAL A 194 15.25 -0.20 -4.68
N VAL A 195 14.73 -1.36 -4.32
CA VAL A 195 14.70 -2.57 -5.15
C VAL A 195 13.32 -2.72 -5.78
N GLU A 196 13.23 -2.96 -7.07
CA GLU A 196 11.99 -3.32 -7.76
C GLU A 196 11.93 -4.84 -7.92
N GLN A 197 10.85 -5.47 -7.45
CA GLN A 197 10.64 -6.91 -7.51
C GLN A 197 9.37 -7.25 -8.28
N VAL A 198 9.44 -8.18 -9.22
CA VAL A 198 8.25 -8.68 -9.92
C VAL A 198 7.35 -9.41 -8.95
N VAL A 199 6.07 -9.04 -8.93
CA VAL A 199 5.03 -9.68 -8.12
C VAL A 199 3.91 -10.21 -9.00
N VAL A 200 3.39 -11.38 -8.64
CA VAL A 200 2.30 -12.02 -9.37
C VAL A 200 1.01 -11.23 -9.17
N HIS A 201 0.39 -10.79 -10.27
CA HIS A 201 -0.90 -10.12 -10.27
C HIS A 201 -2.00 -11.05 -10.75
N ARG A 202 -2.93 -11.37 -9.87
CA ARG A 202 -4.06 -12.27 -10.11
C ARG A 202 -5.27 -11.49 -10.64
N PRO A 203 -6.14 -12.08 -11.47
CA PRO A 203 -7.42 -11.48 -11.82
C PRO A 203 -8.29 -11.27 -10.58
N ARG A 204 -9.08 -10.18 -10.56
CA ARG A 204 -10.03 -9.92 -9.48
C ARG A 204 -11.15 -10.94 -9.48
N ALA A 205 -11.45 -11.55 -8.34
CA ALA A 205 -12.48 -12.57 -8.19
C ALA A 205 -13.93 -12.02 -8.30
N GLY A 206 -14.14 -10.68 -8.25
CA GLY A 206 -15.45 -10.05 -8.37
C GLY A 206 -15.37 -8.51 -8.24
N GLY A 207 -16.49 -7.84 -8.52
CA GLY A 207 -16.65 -6.39 -8.35
C GLY A 207 -16.45 -5.57 -9.64
N THR A 208 -17.41 -4.69 -9.92
CA THR A 208 -17.36 -3.72 -11.03
C THR A 208 -16.77 -2.39 -10.55
N GLY A 209 -15.46 -2.26 -10.64
CA GLY A 209 -14.77 -1.02 -10.31
C GLY A 209 -14.80 -0.02 -11.46
N SER A 210 -15.94 0.58 -11.80
CA SER A 210 -15.99 1.70 -12.75
C SER A 210 -16.24 3.02 -12.03
N LEU A 211 -15.21 3.84 -11.93
CA LEU A 211 -15.38 5.23 -11.50
C LEU A 211 -16.12 6.02 -12.58
N LYS A 212 -17.23 6.66 -12.22
CA LYS A 212 -17.92 7.60 -13.12
C LYS A 212 -16.93 8.69 -13.56
N PRO A 213 -16.94 9.14 -14.83
CA PRO A 213 -15.93 10.08 -15.38
C PRO A 213 -15.73 11.34 -14.53
N ALA A 214 -16.82 11.94 -14.01
CA ALA A 214 -16.73 13.13 -13.16
C ALA A 214 -16.05 12.86 -11.79
N ARG A 215 -16.18 11.66 -11.25
CA ARG A 215 -15.46 11.25 -10.02
C ARG A 215 -13.98 11.04 -10.31
N LEU A 216 -13.67 10.44 -11.47
CA LEU A 216 -12.28 10.24 -11.90
C LEU A 216 -11.58 11.58 -12.10
N ALA A 217 -12.21 12.55 -12.80
CA ALA A 217 -11.62 13.87 -13.00
C ALA A 217 -11.33 14.61 -11.68
N ARG A 218 -12.28 14.57 -10.73
CA ARG A 218 -12.08 15.14 -9.38
C ARG A 218 -10.96 14.45 -8.61
N PHE A 219 -10.87 13.13 -8.70
CA PHE A 219 -9.78 12.36 -8.10
C PHE A 219 -8.43 12.76 -8.70
N CYS A 220 -8.31 12.82 -10.03
CA CYS A 220 -7.07 13.21 -10.70
C CYS A 220 -6.64 14.64 -10.34
N LEU A 221 -7.58 15.59 -10.27
CA LEU A 221 -7.28 16.97 -9.87
C LEU A 221 -6.79 17.04 -8.41
N ARG A 222 -7.42 16.29 -7.51
CA ARG A 222 -7.00 16.22 -6.12
C ARG A 222 -5.64 15.56 -5.99
N ALA A 223 -5.42 14.44 -6.65
CA ALA A 223 -4.13 13.74 -6.68
C ALA A 223 -3.01 14.64 -7.22
N TRP A 224 -3.27 15.38 -8.30
CA TRP A 224 -2.30 16.32 -8.84
C TRP A 224 -1.96 17.45 -7.84
N ARG A 225 -2.96 18.04 -7.18
CA ARG A 225 -2.73 19.09 -6.18
C ARG A 225 -1.91 18.57 -4.99
N GLU A 226 -2.17 17.35 -4.53
CA GLU A 226 -1.42 16.72 -3.45
C GLU A 226 0.04 16.49 -3.86
N LEU A 227 0.27 15.90 -5.03
CA LEU A 227 1.61 15.66 -5.56
C LEU A 227 2.41 16.96 -5.71
N ASP A 228 1.78 17.99 -6.26
CA ASP A 228 2.42 19.28 -6.50
C ASP A 228 2.72 20.03 -5.19
N SER A 229 1.82 19.97 -4.21
CA SER A 229 2.03 20.53 -2.86
C SER A 229 3.22 19.86 -2.17
N VAL A 230 3.24 18.53 -2.11
CA VAL A 230 4.33 17.78 -1.46
C VAL A 230 5.64 17.92 -2.24
N ALA A 231 5.58 17.98 -3.57
CA ALA A 231 6.78 18.20 -4.38
C ALA A 231 7.45 19.56 -4.13
N ARG A 232 6.68 20.58 -3.77
CA ARG A 232 7.23 21.91 -3.39
C ARG A 232 7.83 21.91 -2.00
N SER A 233 7.25 21.16 -1.06
CA SER A 233 7.73 21.11 0.33
C SER A 233 8.92 20.18 0.56
N VAL A 234 9.10 19.18 -0.33
CA VAL A 234 10.19 18.19 -0.22
C VAL A 234 11.20 18.39 -1.35
N PRO A 235 12.36 19.02 -1.08
CA PRO A 235 13.39 19.21 -2.11
C PRO A 235 13.98 17.87 -2.57
N VAL A 236 14.52 17.87 -3.80
CA VAL A 236 15.30 16.73 -4.32
C VAL A 236 16.67 16.75 -3.68
N VAL A 237 17.02 15.69 -2.96
CA VAL A 237 18.40 15.49 -2.51
C VAL A 237 19.23 15.16 -3.73
N ARG A 238 20.23 16.01 -4.03
CA ARG A 238 21.23 15.71 -5.08
C ARG A 238 22.32 14.86 -4.43
N GLY A 239 22.46 13.63 -4.88
CA GLY A 239 23.60 12.81 -4.53
C GLY A 239 24.87 13.28 -5.23
#